data_8aa9b5e4b73daa2346731b7a3328c935
#
_entry.id   8aa9b5e4b73daa2346731b7a3328c935
#
_cell.length_a   1.000
_cell.length_b   1.000
_cell.length_c   1.000
_cell.angle_alpha   90.00
_cell.angle_beta   90.00
_cell.angle_gamma   90.00
#
_symmetry.space_group_name_H-M   'P 1'
#
loop_
_entity.id
_entity.type
_entity.pdbx_description
1 polymer ?
#
loop_
_entity_poly.entity_id
_entity_poly.type
_entity_poly.pdbx_seq_one_letter_code
_entity_poly.pdbx_strand_id
1 'polypeptide(L)'
;MGVLDIVPTGVITGDNVMKLFTYAREHQFAIPAINVTSSSAINSVLEAARDAKSPVIIQVSQGGAQFFAGKGLNNDGQAASILGSIAAAHHTRTVAKHYGVPVVLHSDHCAKKLEPWFVGMLEADEAYFKQHGEPLFSSHMLDFSEESKEHNIDACKKYLTRMAPMKIWLEMEIGITGGEEDGVDNTGVENSALYTQPEDIWDIQRELSAISPFFSIAAAFGNVHGVYKPGNVRLHPELLGKHQAFVKDKLNSKDDKPVFLVFHGGSGSTKDEIKTAVSHGVVKMNIDTDTQYAYWEGVLKFYKKNEGRLQGLLDAEEKPNKKFYDPRVWLREAEVSMRKRVEEAFNDLNTTKQL
;
A
#
# COMPACT_ATOMS: atom_id res chain seq x y z
N MET A 1 19.89 17.09 2.35
CA MET A 1 20.01 15.64 2.56
C MET A 1 18.75 15.04 1.98
N GLY A 2 18.87 14.07 1.08
CA GLY A 2 17.72 13.38 0.47
C GLY A 2 17.58 11.96 1.01
N VAL A 3 16.53 11.24 0.58
CA VAL A 3 16.27 9.86 0.99
C VAL A 3 17.43 8.93 0.64
N LEU A 4 18.09 9.14 -0.51
CA LEU A 4 19.24 8.31 -0.92
C LEU A 4 20.52 8.51 -0.08
N ASP A 5 20.57 9.57 0.74
CA ASP A 5 21.67 9.75 1.70
C ASP A 5 21.53 8.83 2.92
N ILE A 6 20.33 8.27 3.15
CA ILE A 6 19.99 7.48 4.35
C ILE A 6 19.57 6.04 4.06
N VAL A 7 19.04 5.73 2.86
CA VAL A 7 18.64 4.39 2.46
C VAL A 7 19.08 4.07 1.03
N PRO A 8 19.37 2.79 0.71
CA PRO A 8 19.77 2.40 -0.65
C PRO A 8 18.57 2.36 -1.62
N THR A 9 18.87 2.23 -2.91
CA THR A 9 17.89 1.92 -3.97
C THR A 9 17.53 0.44 -3.98
N GLY A 10 16.37 0.10 -4.56
CA GLY A 10 15.81 -1.25 -4.59
C GLY A 10 14.84 -1.50 -3.43
N VAL A 11 14.45 -2.75 -3.21
CA VAL A 11 13.60 -3.11 -2.07
C VAL A 11 14.40 -2.98 -0.78
N ILE A 12 13.92 -2.13 0.12
CA ILE A 12 14.53 -1.88 1.44
C ILE A 12 13.78 -2.64 2.53
N THR A 13 14.49 -3.09 3.55
CA THR A 13 13.95 -3.87 4.68
C THR A 13 14.53 -3.38 6.02
N GLY A 14 13.92 -3.79 7.11
CA GLY A 14 14.44 -3.59 8.45
C GLY A 14 14.69 -2.13 8.81
N ASP A 15 15.89 -1.84 9.32
CA ASP A 15 16.27 -0.49 9.75
C ASP A 15 16.14 0.56 8.64
N ASN A 16 16.25 0.17 7.37
CA ASN A 16 16.08 1.12 6.27
C ASN A 16 14.62 1.55 6.09
N VAL A 17 13.64 0.68 6.39
CA VAL A 17 12.22 1.09 6.43
C VAL A 17 12.00 2.07 7.57
N MET A 18 12.54 1.79 8.76
CA MET A 18 12.45 2.70 9.91
C MET A 18 13.04 4.07 9.58
N LYS A 19 14.24 4.12 8.98
CA LYS A 19 14.87 5.37 8.56
C LYS A 19 14.02 6.15 7.57
N LEU A 20 13.47 5.47 6.56
CA LEU A 20 12.63 6.10 5.54
C LEU A 20 11.34 6.68 6.15
N PHE A 21 10.63 5.91 6.99
CA PHE A 21 9.39 6.40 7.61
C PHE A 21 9.64 7.52 8.64
N THR A 22 10.74 7.43 9.39
CA THR A 22 11.16 8.51 10.29
C THR A 22 11.45 9.79 9.50
N TYR A 23 12.22 9.68 8.44
CA TYR A 23 12.54 10.81 7.56
C TYR A 23 11.28 11.41 6.93
N ALA A 24 10.36 10.57 6.44
CA ALA A 24 9.09 11.03 5.88
C ALA A 24 8.27 11.83 6.90
N ARG A 25 8.15 11.33 8.13
CA ARG A 25 7.44 11.98 9.22
C ARG A 25 8.05 13.33 9.61
N GLU A 26 9.38 13.39 9.72
CA GLU A 26 10.13 14.61 10.06
C GLU A 26 10.05 15.67 8.96
N HIS A 27 10.06 15.26 7.70
CA HIS A 27 10.01 16.15 6.54
C HIS A 27 8.60 16.38 5.97
N GLN A 28 7.58 15.88 6.69
CA GLN A 28 6.16 16.10 6.37
C GLN A 28 5.79 15.69 4.93
N PHE A 29 6.15 14.48 4.55
CA PHE A 29 5.62 13.81 3.38
C PHE A 29 5.14 12.39 3.72
N ALA A 30 4.22 11.85 2.93
CA ALA A 30 3.82 10.45 3.03
C ALA A 30 4.14 9.72 1.72
N ILE A 31 4.42 8.43 1.81
CA ILE A 31 4.79 7.62 0.66
C ILE A 31 3.53 6.97 0.10
N PRO A 32 3.21 7.17 -1.20
CA PRO A 32 2.07 6.49 -1.81
C PRO A 32 2.32 4.99 -1.86
N ALA A 33 1.32 4.23 -1.42
CA ALA A 33 1.29 2.78 -1.48
C ALA A 33 0.30 2.38 -2.58
N ILE A 34 0.84 1.78 -3.63
CA ILE A 34 0.11 1.50 -4.87
C ILE A 34 -0.14 0.00 -5.00
N ASN A 35 -1.41 -0.39 -5.08
CA ASN A 35 -1.82 -1.77 -5.34
C ASN A 35 -1.48 -2.19 -6.76
N VAL A 36 -0.86 -3.34 -6.89
CA VAL A 36 -0.42 -3.91 -8.18
C VAL A 36 -0.95 -5.32 -8.36
N THR A 37 -1.31 -5.65 -9.59
CA THR A 37 -1.85 -6.97 -9.97
C THR A 37 -1.01 -7.68 -11.03
N SER A 38 0.01 -7.02 -11.56
CA SER A 38 0.83 -7.55 -12.66
C SER A 38 2.22 -6.92 -12.68
N SER A 39 3.15 -7.55 -13.37
CA SER A 39 4.47 -6.98 -13.64
C SER A 39 4.40 -5.65 -14.40
N SER A 40 3.42 -5.48 -15.28
CA SER A 40 3.17 -4.23 -16.01
C SER A 40 2.79 -3.10 -15.04
N ALA A 41 1.89 -3.34 -14.08
CA ALA A 41 1.54 -2.36 -13.06
C ALA A 41 2.75 -2.00 -12.18
N ILE A 42 3.55 -2.99 -11.73
CA ILE A 42 4.78 -2.75 -10.96
C ILE A 42 5.73 -1.83 -11.73
N ASN A 43 5.98 -2.13 -13.01
CA ASN A 43 6.89 -1.33 -13.85
C ASN A 43 6.38 0.10 -14.01
N SER A 44 5.08 0.30 -14.18
CA SER A 44 4.43 1.61 -14.27
C SER A 44 4.69 2.46 -13.02
N VAL A 45 4.51 1.86 -11.84
CA VAL A 45 4.75 2.52 -10.54
C VAL A 45 6.22 2.87 -10.35
N LEU A 46 7.13 1.97 -10.71
CA LEU A 46 8.57 2.22 -10.63
C LEU A 46 9.03 3.32 -11.59
N GLU A 47 8.47 3.39 -12.79
CA GLU A 47 8.72 4.51 -13.72
C GLU A 47 8.27 5.84 -13.13
N ALA A 48 7.06 5.89 -12.55
CA ALA A 48 6.54 7.09 -11.91
C ALA A 48 7.44 7.54 -10.75
N ALA A 49 7.87 6.61 -9.89
CA ALA A 49 8.75 6.89 -8.76
C ALA A 49 10.12 7.43 -9.20
N ARG A 50 10.73 6.84 -10.24
CA ARG A 50 11.97 7.32 -10.84
C ARG A 50 11.80 8.74 -11.36
N ASP A 51 10.76 9.00 -12.13
CA ASP A 51 10.54 10.29 -12.80
C ASP A 51 10.18 11.39 -11.79
N ALA A 52 9.45 11.05 -10.73
CA ALA A 52 9.16 11.94 -9.60
C ALA A 52 10.36 12.12 -8.64
N LYS A 53 11.40 11.28 -8.75
CA LYS A 53 12.51 11.19 -7.78
C LYS A 53 12.00 10.97 -6.36
N SER A 54 11.23 9.91 -6.18
CA SER A 54 10.51 9.60 -4.94
C SER A 54 10.70 8.15 -4.50
N PRO A 55 10.74 7.85 -3.19
CA PRO A 55 10.50 6.51 -2.72
C PRO A 55 9.04 6.10 -2.99
N VAL A 56 8.75 4.80 -3.01
CA VAL A 56 7.40 4.29 -3.25
C VAL A 56 7.15 3.02 -2.45
N ILE A 57 5.88 2.76 -2.10
CA ILE A 57 5.42 1.48 -1.57
C ILE A 57 4.69 0.75 -2.71
N ILE A 58 5.15 -0.46 -3.02
CA ILE A 58 4.46 -1.39 -3.92
C ILE A 58 3.78 -2.42 -3.05
N GLN A 59 2.47 -2.54 -3.19
CA GLN A 59 1.67 -3.44 -2.37
C GLN A 59 0.82 -4.39 -3.19
N VAL A 60 0.61 -5.60 -2.64
CA VAL A 60 -0.25 -6.64 -3.21
C VAL A 60 -1.35 -6.98 -2.23
N SER A 61 -2.60 -6.97 -2.68
CA SER A 61 -3.71 -7.56 -1.96
C SER A 61 -3.80 -9.06 -2.25
N GLN A 62 -4.59 -9.79 -1.46
CA GLN A 62 -4.80 -11.23 -1.67
C GLN A 62 -5.33 -11.54 -3.07
N GLY A 63 -6.32 -10.77 -3.55
CA GLY A 63 -6.89 -10.94 -4.88
C GLY A 63 -5.92 -10.56 -6.00
N GLY A 64 -5.17 -9.47 -5.81
CA GLY A 64 -4.11 -9.03 -6.73
C GLY A 64 -2.99 -10.06 -6.84
N ALA A 65 -2.58 -10.65 -5.73
CA ALA A 65 -1.58 -11.71 -5.69
C ALA A 65 -2.08 -12.98 -6.39
N GLN A 66 -3.33 -13.41 -6.15
CA GLN A 66 -3.91 -14.54 -6.88
C GLN A 66 -3.92 -14.30 -8.40
N PHE A 67 -4.25 -13.08 -8.82
CA PHE A 67 -4.21 -12.73 -10.24
C PHE A 67 -2.79 -12.77 -10.79
N PHE A 68 -1.81 -12.31 -10.02
CA PHE A 68 -0.38 -12.33 -10.41
C PHE A 68 0.13 -13.75 -10.65
N ALA A 69 -0.28 -14.72 -9.81
CA ALA A 69 0.04 -16.13 -10.02
C ALA A 69 -0.69 -16.74 -11.21
N GLY A 70 -1.91 -16.26 -11.50
CA GLY A 70 -2.79 -16.74 -12.55
C GLY A 70 -4.12 -17.30 -12.01
N LYS A 71 -5.22 -16.73 -12.46
CA LYS A 71 -6.59 -17.10 -12.04
C LYS A 71 -6.99 -18.56 -12.33
N GLY A 72 -6.23 -19.25 -13.20
CA GLY A 72 -6.44 -20.68 -13.49
C GLY A 72 -5.86 -21.62 -12.42
N LEU A 73 -5.08 -21.12 -11.47
CA LEU A 73 -4.54 -21.92 -10.37
C LEU A 73 -5.57 -22.09 -9.24
N ASN A 74 -5.56 -23.28 -8.61
CA ASN A 74 -6.33 -23.52 -7.38
C ASN A 74 -5.80 -22.64 -6.25
N ASN A 75 -6.71 -22.03 -5.50
CA ASN A 75 -6.38 -21.16 -4.37
C ASN A 75 -6.83 -21.75 -3.00
N ASP A 76 -7.02 -23.06 -2.91
CA ASP A 76 -7.31 -23.72 -1.63
C ASP A 76 -6.18 -23.42 -0.64
N GLY A 77 -6.53 -23.08 0.59
CA GLY A 77 -5.55 -22.68 1.60
C GLY A 77 -4.74 -21.44 1.21
N GLN A 78 -5.22 -20.62 0.27
CA GLN A 78 -4.54 -19.43 -0.26
C GLN A 78 -3.28 -19.72 -1.10
N ALA A 79 -3.12 -20.95 -1.61
CA ALA A 79 -1.90 -21.39 -2.30
C ALA A 79 -1.51 -20.48 -3.49
N ALA A 80 -2.46 -20.15 -4.37
CA ALA A 80 -2.19 -19.28 -5.51
C ALA A 80 -1.87 -17.83 -5.07
N SER A 81 -2.55 -17.31 -4.05
CA SER A 81 -2.29 -15.97 -3.53
C SER A 81 -0.91 -15.87 -2.87
N ILE A 82 -0.47 -16.89 -2.12
CA ILE A 82 0.87 -16.98 -1.55
C ILE A 82 1.90 -17.00 -2.68
N LEU A 83 1.72 -17.87 -3.67
CA LEU A 83 2.63 -18.00 -4.82
C LEU A 83 2.74 -16.69 -5.60
N GLY A 84 1.61 -16.01 -5.85
CA GLY A 84 1.58 -14.74 -6.56
C GLY A 84 2.25 -13.60 -5.79
N SER A 85 2.10 -13.57 -4.47
CA SER A 85 2.81 -12.61 -3.61
C SER A 85 4.33 -12.80 -3.71
N ILE A 86 4.80 -14.06 -3.64
CA ILE A 86 6.22 -14.40 -3.78
C ILE A 86 6.73 -14.01 -5.17
N ALA A 87 5.97 -14.30 -6.24
CA ALA A 87 6.35 -13.95 -7.60
C ALA A 87 6.44 -12.43 -7.81
N ALA A 88 5.48 -11.67 -7.30
CA ALA A 88 5.49 -10.21 -7.33
C ALA A 88 6.68 -9.63 -6.55
N ALA A 89 7.00 -10.22 -5.39
CA ALA A 89 8.14 -9.82 -4.59
C ALA A 89 9.46 -10.03 -5.33
N HIS A 90 9.68 -11.18 -5.93
CA HIS A 90 10.88 -11.47 -6.72
C HIS A 90 10.98 -10.58 -7.97
N HIS A 91 9.87 -10.32 -8.68
CA HIS A 91 9.87 -9.37 -9.79
C HIS A 91 10.32 -7.99 -9.32
N THR A 92 9.68 -7.45 -8.27
CA THR A 92 10.00 -6.14 -7.73
C THR A 92 11.47 -6.05 -7.29
N ARG A 93 11.97 -7.03 -6.54
CA ARG A 93 13.38 -7.10 -6.10
C ARG A 93 14.36 -7.10 -7.27
N THR A 94 14.01 -7.80 -8.34
CA THR A 94 14.86 -7.90 -9.54
C THR A 94 14.97 -6.56 -10.25
N VAL A 95 13.87 -5.81 -10.41
CA VAL A 95 13.84 -4.63 -11.29
C VAL A 95 14.01 -3.30 -10.54
N ALA A 96 13.55 -3.18 -9.28
CA ALA A 96 13.48 -1.90 -8.56
C ALA A 96 14.83 -1.17 -8.48
N LYS A 97 15.91 -1.88 -8.23
CA LYS A 97 17.26 -1.31 -8.17
C LYS A 97 17.66 -0.60 -9.48
N HIS A 98 17.22 -1.12 -10.63
CA HIS A 98 17.51 -0.55 -11.94
C HIS A 98 16.71 0.72 -12.23
N TYR A 99 15.59 0.92 -11.53
CA TYR A 99 14.86 2.19 -11.57
C TYR A 99 15.47 3.26 -10.65
N GLY A 100 16.41 2.88 -9.78
CA GLY A 100 17.16 3.83 -8.94
C GLY A 100 16.34 4.45 -7.80
N VAL A 101 15.29 3.76 -7.33
CA VAL A 101 14.39 4.24 -6.27
C VAL A 101 14.36 3.28 -5.09
N PRO A 102 14.22 3.77 -3.84
CA PRO A 102 13.89 2.94 -2.68
C PRO A 102 12.44 2.47 -2.75
N VAL A 103 12.22 1.20 -2.49
CA VAL A 103 10.90 0.57 -2.52
C VAL A 103 10.63 -0.15 -1.20
N VAL A 104 9.49 0.13 -0.58
CA VAL A 104 8.91 -0.70 0.48
C VAL A 104 7.96 -1.69 -0.20
N LEU A 105 8.22 -2.98 -0.03
CA LEU A 105 7.36 -4.04 -0.57
C LEU A 105 6.41 -4.51 0.51
N HIS A 106 5.10 -4.40 0.27
CA HIS A 106 4.06 -4.55 1.27
C HIS A 106 2.98 -5.54 0.84
N SER A 107 2.39 -6.29 1.78
CA SER A 107 1.12 -6.98 1.57
C SER A 107 -0.01 -6.21 2.26
N ASP A 108 -1.10 -6.01 1.53
CA ASP A 108 -2.19 -5.12 1.89
C ASP A 108 -3.42 -5.92 2.33
N HIS A 109 -4.19 -5.39 3.28
CA HIS A 109 -5.43 -5.91 3.86
C HIS A 109 -5.54 -7.44 4.01
N CYS A 110 -5.07 -7.97 5.13
CA CYS A 110 -5.29 -9.36 5.50
C CYS A 110 -6.34 -9.46 6.60
N ALA A 111 -7.62 -9.60 6.22
CA ALA A 111 -8.71 -9.92 7.13
C ALA A 111 -8.52 -11.32 7.73
N LYS A 112 -9.16 -11.59 8.87
CA LYS A 112 -9.06 -12.87 9.60
C LYS A 112 -9.24 -14.12 8.72
N LYS A 113 -10.19 -14.10 7.79
CA LYS A 113 -10.43 -15.19 6.83
C LYS A 113 -9.26 -15.46 5.90
N LEU A 114 -8.36 -14.50 5.73
CA LEU A 114 -7.16 -14.56 4.89
C LEU A 114 -5.88 -14.87 5.68
N GLU A 115 -5.97 -15.13 6.98
CA GLU A 115 -4.82 -15.45 7.85
C GLU A 115 -3.87 -16.51 7.24
N PRO A 116 -4.35 -17.59 6.55
CA PRO A 116 -3.45 -18.55 5.88
C PRO A 116 -2.55 -17.90 4.81
N TRP A 117 -3.03 -16.87 4.10
CA TRP A 117 -2.22 -16.12 3.14
C TRP A 117 -1.08 -15.37 3.84
N PHE A 118 -1.39 -14.67 4.94
CA PHE A 118 -0.38 -13.96 5.74
C PHE A 118 0.68 -14.94 6.29
N VAL A 119 0.26 -16.08 6.83
CA VAL A 119 1.17 -17.09 7.37
C VAL A 119 2.09 -17.63 6.28
N GLY A 120 1.56 -17.94 5.09
CA GLY A 120 2.38 -18.44 3.97
C GLY A 120 3.40 -17.43 3.47
N MET A 121 3.08 -16.12 3.45
CA MET A 121 4.05 -15.07 3.13
C MET A 121 5.13 -14.97 4.21
N LEU A 122 4.74 -15.02 5.49
CA LEU A 122 5.70 -14.95 6.60
C LEU A 122 6.65 -16.17 6.62
N GLU A 123 6.17 -17.34 6.25
CA GLU A 123 7.03 -18.54 6.05
C GLU A 123 8.03 -18.33 4.90
N ALA A 124 7.61 -17.67 3.81
CA ALA A 124 8.49 -17.32 2.71
C ALA A 124 9.56 -16.28 3.16
N ASP A 125 9.18 -15.31 3.99
CA ASP A 125 10.12 -14.35 4.59
C ASP A 125 11.16 -15.05 5.47
N GLU A 126 10.73 -15.96 6.34
CA GLU A 126 11.62 -16.74 7.21
C GLU A 126 12.61 -17.59 6.39
N ALA A 127 12.13 -18.21 5.31
CA ALA A 127 12.96 -18.97 4.40
C ALA A 127 13.97 -18.09 3.65
N TYR A 128 13.52 -16.94 3.16
CA TYR A 128 14.37 -15.98 2.45
C TYR A 128 15.41 -15.36 3.40
N PHE A 129 15.01 -15.03 4.63
CA PHE A 129 15.90 -14.49 5.65
C PHE A 129 17.05 -15.45 6.00
N LYS A 130 16.77 -16.75 6.10
CA LYS A 130 17.82 -17.77 6.32
C LYS A 130 18.87 -17.80 5.21
N GLN A 131 18.49 -17.48 3.97
CA GLN A 131 19.36 -17.55 2.81
C GLN A 131 20.10 -16.24 2.54
N HIS A 132 19.46 -15.10 2.80
CA HIS A 132 19.91 -13.78 2.34
C HIS A 132 20.22 -12.79 3.48
N GLY A 133 19.84 -13.10 4.73
CA GLY A 133 20.00 -12.19 5.87
C GLY A 133 19.02 -11.02 5.90
N GLU A 134 18.04 -11.01 5.02
CA GLU A 134 16.93 -10.05 4.95
C GLU A 134 15.62 -10.76 4.58
N PRO A 135 14.43 -10.27 5.01
CA PRO A 135 13.16 -10.87 4.62
C PRO A 135 12.83 -10.59 3.15
N LEU A 136 11.91 -11.38 2.58
CA LEU A 136 11.45 -11.21 1.20
C LEU A 136 10.62 -9.92 1.05
N PHE A 137 9.72 -9.67 1.99
CA PHE A 137 8.90 -8.45 2.09
C PHE A 137 9.50 -7.45 3.07
N SER A 138 9.17 -6.17 2.88
CA SER A 138 9.52 -5.09 3.82
C SER A 138 8.52 -5.01 4.97
N SER A 139 7.25 -5.26 4.66
CA SER A 139 6.13 -5.06 5.59
C SER A 139 4.91 -5.89 5.20
N HIS A 140 4.07 -6.16 6.20
CA HIS A 140 2.78 -6.83 6.04
C HIS A 140 1.70 -6.12 6.85
N MET A 141 0.45 -6.20 6.38
CA MET A 141 -0.69 -5.66 7.09
C MET A 141 -1.58 -6.79 7.62
N LEU A 142 -2.06 -6.61 8.87
CA LEU A 142 -3.18 -7.35 9.44
C LEU A 142 -4.37 -6.40 9.60
N ASP A 143 -5.49 -6.80 9.01
CA ASP A 143 -6.75 -6.08 9.10
C ASP A 143 -7.78 -6.93 9.87
N PHE A 144 -7.73 -6.84 11.19
CA PHE A 144 -8.70 -7.46 12.09
C PHE A 144 -9.62 -6.40 12.70
N SER A 145 -9.86 -5.31 11.96
CA SER A 145 -10.71 -4.20 12.42
C SER A 145 -12.17 -4.60 12.62
N GLU A 146 -12.65 -5.67 11.97
CA GLU A 146 -13.98 -6.25 12.19
C GLU A 146 -14.08 -7.10 13.48
N GLU A 147 -12.95 -7.47 14.08
CA GLU A 147 -12.89 -8.24 15.32
C GLU A 147 -12.90 -7.32 16.56
N SER A 148 -12.99 -7.89 17.76
CA SER A 148 -12.80 -7.08 18.97
C SER A 148 -11.39 -6.48 19.03
N LYS A 149 -11.25 -5.32 19.66
CA LYS A 149 -9.94 -4.67 19.84
C LYS A 149 -8.92 -5.59 20.48
N GLU A 150 -9.32 -6.33 21.50
CA GLU A 150 -8.47 -7.30 22.22
C GLU A 150 -7.98 -8.40 21.28
N HIS A 151 -8.88 -8.98 20.49
CA HIS A 151 -8.52 -10.03 19.53
C HIS A 151 -7.57 -9.51 18.45
N ASN A 152 -7.83 -8.30 17.92
CA ASN A 152 -6.97 -7.64 16.94
C ASN A 152 -5.56 -7.41 17.50
N ILE A 153 -5.44 -6.84 18.70
CA ILE A 153 -4.16 -6.61 19.36
C ILE A 153 -3.42 -7.94 19.63
N ASP A 154 -4.11 -8.98 20.11
CA ASP A 154 -3.49 -10.28 20.38
C ASP A 154 -2.97 -10.96 19.11
N ALA A 155 -3.72 -10.88 18.00
CA ALA A 155 -3.27 -11.36 16.71
C ALA A 155 -2.03 -10.60 16.22
N CYS A 156 -2.03 -9.27 16.33
CA CYS A 156 -0.88 -8.44 15.97
C CYS A 156 0.34 -8.76 16.84
N LYS A 157 0.18 -8.97 18.15
CA LYS A 157 1.28 -9.38 19.04
C LYS A 157 1.86 -10.73 18.64
N LYS A 158 0.99 -11.72 18.34
CA LYS A 158 1.40 -13.05 17.87
C LYS A 158 2.32 -12.97 16.67
N TYR A 159 1.91 -12.22 15.65
CA TYR A 159 2.65 -12.15 14.40
C TYR A 159 3.84 -11.19 14.47
N LEU A 160 3.72 -10.06 15.16
CA LEU A 160 4.84 -9.16 15.37
C LEU A 160 6.01 -9.85 16.11
N THR A 161 5.71 -10.77 17.02
CA THR A 161 6.74 -11.59 17.69
C THR A 161 7.54 -12.44 16.69
N ARG A 162 6.89 -12.98 15.65
CA ARG A 162 7.59 -13.71 14.56
C ARG A 162 8.35 -12.77 13.62
N MET A 163 7.81 -11.59 13.37
CA MET A 163 8.36 -10.60 12.44
C MET A 163 9.56 -9.85 13.04
N ALA A 164 9.58 -9.62 14.34
CA ALA A 164 10.57 -8.81 15.04
C ALA A 164 12.04 -9.24 14.82
N PRO A 165 12.41 -10.52 14.83
CA PRO A 165 13.80 -10.95 14.56
C PRO A 165 14.28 -10.58 13.15
N MET A 166 13.37 -10.50 12.17
CA MET A 166 13.63 -10.11 10.79
C MET A 166 13.45 -8.61 10.56
N LYS A 167 12.98 -7.88 11.57
CA LYS A 167 12.64 -6.45 11.49
C LYS A 167 11.64 -6.15 10.37
N ILE A 168 10.69 -7.06 10.12
CA ILE A 168 9.59 -6.82 9.19
C ILE A 168 8.62 -5.83 9.85
N TRP A 169 8.15 -4.86 9.08
CA TRP A 169 7.20 -3.85 9.54
C TRP A 169 5.79 -4.42 9.55
N LEU A 170 5.09 -4.30 10.67
CA LEU A 170 3.68 -4.63 10.79
C LEU A 170 2.83 -3.36 10.64
N GLU A 171 1.86 -3.39 9.75
CA GLU A 171 0.76 -2.42 9.71
C GLU A 171 -0.49 -3.08 10.29
N MET A 172 -1.17 -2.40 11.22
CA MET A 172 -2.44 -2.87 11.75
C MET A 172 -3.52 -1.81 11.55
N GLU A 173 -4.75 -2.25 11.36
CA GLU A 173 -5.90 -1.37 11.28
C GLU A 173 -6.72 -1.42 12.56
N ILE A 174 -7.17 -0.24 13.03
CA ILE A 174 -8.10 -0.09 14.16
C ILE A 174 -9.18 0.94 13.84
N GLY A 175 -10.42 0.60 14.16
CA GLY A 175 -11.59 1.27 13.62
C GLY A 175 -11.89 0.73 12.22
N ILE A 176 -13.06 1.06 11.70
CA ILE A 176 -13.54 0.54 10.42
C ILE A 176 -13.38 1.61 9.35
N THR A 177 -12.65 1.29 8.28
CA THR A 177 -12.71 2.09 7.06
C THR A 177 -13.98 1.72 6.31
N GLY A 178 -14.83 2.71 6.00
CA GLY A 178 -16.09 2.50 5.30
C GLY A 178 -15.90 2.11 3.83
N GLY A 179 -16.99 1.73 3.14
CA GLY A 179 -16.97 1.37 1.72
C GLY A 179 -16.66 -0.09 1.45
N GLU A 180 -16.30 -0.40 0.20
CA GLU A 180 -15.99 -1.77 -0.26
C GLU A 180 -14.60 -1.81 -0.90
N GLU A 181 -13.73 -2.70 -0.43
CA GLU A 181 -12.42 -2.98 -1.03
C GLU A 181 -12.00 -4.43 -0.74
N ASP A 182 -11.41 -5.10 -1.73
CA ASP A 182 -10.84 -6.45 -1.67
C ASP A 182 -11.72 -7.52 -1.00
N GLY A 183 -13.06 -7.39 -1.19
CA GLY A 183 -14.04 -8.36 -0.71
C GLY A 183 -14.50 -8.15 0.74
N VAL A 184 -14.22 -6.99 1.31
CA VAL A 184 -14.80 -6.47 2.55
C VAL A 184 -15.78 -5.35 2.21
N ASP A 185 -17.05 -5.48 2.63
CA ASP A 185 -18.11 -4.49 2.40
C ASP A 185 -18.54 -3.86 3.72
N ASN A 186 -18.11 -2.62 3.94
CA ASN A 186 -18.40 -1.80 5.11
C ASN A 186 -19.37 -0.63 4.79
N THR A 187 -20.17 -0.73 3.73
CA THR A 187 -21.07 0.35 3.26
C THR A 187 -22.21 0.69 4.23
N GLY A 188 -22.49 -0.15 5.21
CA GLY A 188 -23.59 0.01 6.18
C GLY A 188 -23.17 0.23 7.63
N VAL A 189 -21.88 0.48 7.89
CA VAL A 189 -21.33 0.60 9.25
C VAL A 189 -21.78 1.90 9.92
N GLU A 190 -22.07 1.85 11.23
CA GLU A 190 -22.45 3.03 12.01
C GLU A 190 -21.33 4.08 12.04
N ASN A 191 -21.70 5.36 11.91
CA ASN A 191 -20.75 6.48 11.86
C ASN A 191 -19.76 6.51 13.05
N SER A 192 -20.16 6.07 14.23
CA SER A 192 -19.28 6.04 15.41
C SER A 192 -18.09 5.10 15.26
N ALA A 193 -18.24 3.99 14.53
CA ALA A 193 -17.19 3.01 14.28
C ALA A 193 -16.14 3.48 13.24
N LEU A 194 -16.48 4.56 12.49
CA LEU A 194 -15.59 5.16 11.49
C LEU A 194 -14.58 6.16 12.08
N TYR A 195 -14.52 6.29 13.42
CA TYR A 195 -13.61 7.22 14.10
C TYR A 195 -12.91 6.55 15.27
N THR A 196 -11.63 6.24 15.10
CA THR A 196 -10.78 5.66 16.14
C THR A 196 -10.58 6.63 17.30
N GLN A 197 -10.59 6.13 18.53
CA GLN A 197 -10.37 6.94 19.73
C GLN A 197 -8.88 6.99 20.12
N PRO A 198 -8.39 8.08 20.76
CA PRO A 198 -7.00 8.19 21.20
C PRO A 198 -6.56 7.09 22.16
N GLU A 199 -7.47 6.57 22.98
CA GLU A 199 -7.24 5.47 23.92
C GLU A 199 -6.94 4.17 23.18
N ASP A 200 -7.56 3.93 22.04
CA ASP A 200 -7.32 2.73 21.21
C ASP A 200 -5.90 2.77 20.65
N ILE A 201 -5.47 3.92 20.15
CA ILE A 201 -4.10 4.11 19.64
C ILE A 201 -3.07 3.90 20.76
N TRP A 202 -3.36 4.38 21.97
CA TRP A 202 -2.47 4.17 23.12
C TRP A 202 -2.37 2.70 23.51
N ASP A 203 -3.48 1.97 23.57
CA ASP A 203 -3.47 0.55 23.90
C ASP A 203 -2.61 -0.23 22.91
N ILE A 204 -2.74 0.02 21.61
CA ILE A 204 -1.92 -0.59 20.57
C ILE A 204 -0.45 -0.20 20.74
N GLN A 205 -0.16 1.09 20.88
CA GLN A 205 1.21 1.58 21.02
C GLN A 205 1.90 0.94 22.22
N ARG A 206 1.23 0.83 23.36
CA ARG A 206 1.76 0.20 24.57
C ARG A 206 2.06 -1.28 24.36
N GLU A 207 1.10 -2.02 23.78
CA GLU A 207 1.18 -3.47 23.63
C GLU A 207 2.20 -3.89 22.56
N LEU A 208 2.21 -3.22 21.40
CA LEU A 208 3.09 -3.62 20.30
C LEU A 208 4.53 -3.12 20.50
N SER A 209 4.73 -1.91 21.05
CA SER A 209 6.08 -1.40 21.29
C SER A 209 6.88 -2.21 22.32
N ALA A 210 6.21 -2.96 23.18
CA ALA A 210 6.85 -3.92 24.09
C ALA A 210 7.50 -5.11 23.35
N ILE A 211 7.11 -5.37 22.10
CA ILE A 211 7.62 -6.46 21.26
C ILE A 211 8.61 -5.92 20.24
N SER A 212 8.24 -4.88 19.49
CA SER A 212 9.04 -4.32 18.40
C SER A 212 8.63 -2.87 18.11
N PRO A 213 9.55 -1.98 17.73
CA PRO A 213 9.22 -0.64 17.25
C PRO A 213 8.80 -0.61 15.76
N PHE A 214 8.85 -1.74 15.07
CA PHE A 214 8.59 -1.82 13.62
C PHE A 214 7.09 -2.04 13.35
N PHE A 215 6.26 -1.03 13.60
CA PHE A 215 4.84 -1.06 13.27
C PHE A 215 4.27 0.33 12.99
N SER A 216 3.13 0.35 12.33
CA SER A 216 2.30 1.53 12.07
C SER A 216 0.84 1.20 12.30
N ILE A 217 0.02 2.24 12.49
CA ILE A 217 -1.39 2.12 12.80
C ILE A 217 -2.20 2.84 11.73
N ALA A 218 -3.06 2.11 11.03
CA ALA A 218 -4.11 2.67 10.20
C ALA A 218 -5.31 2.97 11.10
N ALA A 219 -5.46 4.25 11.43
CA ALA A 219 -6.56 4.74 12.26
C ALA A 219 -7.71 5.22 11.39
N ALA A 220 -8.95 4.89 11.75
CA ALA A 220 -10.13 5.40 11.08
C ALA A 220 -10.43 6.85 11.53
N PHE A 221 -10.59 7.75 10.58
CA PHE A 221 -10.95 9.15 10.80
C PHE A 221 -12.02 9.65 9.81
N GLY A 222 -12.93 8.72 9.41
CA GLY A 222 -13.98 8.94 8.43
C GLY A 222 -13.56 8.64 7.00
N ASN A 223 -12.47 7.91 6.82
CA ASN A 223 -11.99 7.44 5.51
C ASN A 223 -12.87 6.31 4.97
N VAL A 224 -12.95 6.23 3.64
CA VAL A 224 -13.82 5.30 2.91
C VAL A 224 -13.06 4.72 1.72
N HIS A 225 -13.15 3.38 1.55
CA HIS A 225 -12.63 2.70 0.39
C HIS A 225 -13.52 2.85 -0.85
N GLY A 226 -12.93 2.78 -2.05
CA GLY A 226 -13.64 2.77 -3.32
C GLY A 226 -14.04 4.16 -3.83
N VAL A 227 -15.11 4.21 -4.64
CA VAL A 227 -15.60 5.47 -5.23
C VAL A 227 -16.45 6.23 -4.23
N TYR A 228 -15.94 7.35 -3.76
CA TYR A 228 -16.59 8.21 -2.79
C TYR A 228 -17.71 9.07 -3.42
N LYS A 229 -18.91 9.04 -2.80
CA LYS A 229 -19.94 10.04 -3.06
C LYS A 229 -19.84 11.11 -1.97
N PRO A 230 -19.51 12.38 -2.31
CA PRO A 230 -19.46 13.45 -1.31
C PRO A 230 -20.77 13.54 -0.54
N GLY A 231 -20.71 13.54 0.80
CA GLY A 231 -21.83 13.82 1.68
C GLY A 231 -22.24 12.73 2.68
N ASN A 232 -21.77 11.49 2.55
CA ASN A 232 -22.15 10.41 3.47
C ASN A 232 -21.20 10.25 4.66
N VAL A 233 -19.92 10.55 4.50
CA VAL A 233 -18.91 10.52 5.57
C VAL A 233 -18.03 11.75 5.43
N ARG A 234 -17.63 12.36 6.54
CA ARG A 234 -16.73 13.50 6.56
C ARG A 234 -15.39 13.08 7.14
N LEU A 235 -14.32 13.31 6.37
CA LEU A 235 -12.96 13.14 6.86
C LEU A 235 -12.65 14.14 7.96
N HIS A 236 -12.04 13.65 9.04
CA HIS A 236 -11.59 14.43 10.19
C HIS A 236 -10.10 14.17 10.45
N PRO A 237 -9.19 14.54 9.53
CA PRO A 237 -7.75 14.25 9.67
C PRO A 237 -7.11 14.95 10.89
N GLU A 238 -7.77 15.97 11.47
CA GLU A 238 -7.38 16.59 12.73
C GLU A 238 -7.46 15.65 13.95
N LEU A 239 -8.22 14.54 13.86
CA LEU A 239 -8.24 13.50 14.90
C LEU A 239 -6.87 12.83 15.05
N LEU A 240 -6.13 12.68 13.95
CA LEU A 240 -4.77 12.12 13.97
C LEU A 240 -3.83 12.93 14.87
N GLY A 241 -4.00 14.27 14.89
CA GLY A 241 -3.28 15.14 15.82
C GLY A 241 -3.65 14.90 17.29
N LYS A 242 -4.92 14.59 17.59
CA LYS A 242 -5.35 14.22 18.95
C LYS A 242 -4.76 12.87 19.36
N HIS A 243 -4.70 11.91 18.46
CA HIS A 243 -4.04 10.61 18.68
C HIS A 243 -2.57 10.80 19.06
N GLN A 244 -1.83 11.59 18.27
CA GLN A 244 -0.42 11.88 18.55
C GLN A 244 -0.23 12.56 19.91
N ALA A 245 -1.01 13.59 20.21
CA ALA A 245 -0.92 14.32 21.47
C ALA A 245 -1.19 13.42 22.68
N PHE A 246 -2.23 12.58 22.60
CA PHE A 246 -2.57 11.64 23.66
C PHE A 246 -1.46 10.62 23.94
N VAL A 247 -0.90 10.01 22.89
CA VAL A 247 0.20 9.04 23.05
C VAL A 247 1.47 9.73 23.52
N LYS A 248 1.77 10.94 23.03
CA LYS A 248 2.90 11.75 23.51
C LYS A 248 2.82 11.98 25.02
N ASP A 249 1.66 12.38 25.54
CA ASP A 249 1.45 12.62 26.97
C ASP A 249 1.61 11.32 27.77
N LYS A 250 1.09 10.19 27.31
CA LYS A 250 1.22 8.88 27.96
C LYS A 250 2.66 8.39 28.02
N LEU A 251 3.44 8.65 26.98
CA LEU A 251 4.86 8.27 26.89
C LEU A 251 5.78 9.29 27.58
N ASN A 252 5.28 10.46 27.98
CA ASN A 252 6.11 11.60 28.38
C ASN A 252 7.22 11.88 27.34
N SER A 253 6.87 11.80 26.06
CA SER A 253 7.78 11.90 24.94
C SER A 253 8.10 13.35 24.57
N LYS A 254 9.32 13.59 24.08
CA LYS A 254 9.70 14.86 23.44
C LYS A 254 9.32 14.90 21.95
N ASP A 255 9.02 13.74 21.36
CA ASP A 255 8.56 13.65 19.98
C ASP A 255 7.08 14.06 19.93
N ASP A 256 6.75 15.02 19.08
CA ASP A 256 5.37 15.50 18.90
C ASP A 256 4.50 14.51 18.13
N LYS A 257 5.12 13.53 17.45
CA LYS A 257 4.44 12.53 16.61
C LYS A 257 5.01 11.12 16.86
N PRO A 258 4.83 10.58 18.07
CA PRO A 258 5.46 9.31 18.46
C PRO A 258 4.94 8.08 17.72
N VAL A 259 3.79 8.20 17.02
CA VAL A 259 3.14 7.10 16.30
C VAL A 259 3.35 7.24 14.80
N PHE A 260 3.66 6.14 14.12
CA PHE A 260 3.59 6.07 12.66
C PHE A 260 2.15 5.77 12.24
N LEU A 261 1.55 6.69 11.51
CA LEU A 261 0.16 6.59 11.06
C LEU A 261 0.07 6.28 9.57
N VAL A 262 -0.98 5.57 9.20
CA VAL A 262 -1.30 5.23 7.80
C VAL A 262 -2.70 5.74 7.46
N PHE A 263 -2.86 6.21 6.23
CA PHE A 263 -4.11 6.68 5.67
C PHE A 263 -4.63 5.66 4.64
N HIS A 264 -5.72 4.95 4.97
CA HIS A 264 -6.47 4.11 4.07
C HIS A 264 -7.61 4.86 3.40
N GLY A 265 -8.11 4.36 2.26
CA GLY A 265 -9.21 4.98 1.54
C GLY A 265 -8.91 6.40 1.08
N GLY A 266 -7.70 6.66 0.64
CA GLY A 266 -7.25 8.00 0.25
C GLY A 266 -7.79 8.49 -1.11
N SER A 267 -8.34 7.62 -1.94
CA SER A 267 -8.94 7.98 -3.23
C SER A 267 -10.14 8.91 -3.02
N GLY A 268 -10.15 10.07 -3.71
CA GLY A 268 -11.21 11.06 -3.58
C GLY A 268 -11.03 12.07 -2.45
N SER A 269 -9.99 11.98 -1.62
CA SER A 269 -9.66 12.98 -0.61
C SER A 269 -9.17 14.28 -1.24
N THR A 270 -9.49 15.40 -0.60
CA THR A 270 -8.97 16.70 -1.02
C THR A 270 -7.49 16.87 -0.65
N LYS A 271 -6.78 17.72 -1.38
CA LYS A 271 -5.36 18.02 -1.09
C LYS A 271 -5.14 18.58 0.31
N ASP A 272 -6.09 19.35 0.83
CA ASP A 272 -6.01 19.93 2.18
C ASP A 272 -6.19 18.86 3.26
N GLU A 273 -7.09 17.89 3.06
CA GLU A 273 -7.25 16.75 3.96
C GLU A 273 -5.99 15.87 3.98
N ILE A 274 -5.43 15.57 2.81
CA ILE A 274 -4.15 14.83 2.69
C ILE A 274 -3.03 15.59 3.41
N LYS A 275 -2.88 16.88 3.15
CA LYS A 275 -1.85 17.73 3.78
C LYS A 275 -2.01 17.76 5.30
N THR A 276 -3.24 17.85 5.80
CA THR A 276 -3.53 17.83 7.24
C THR A 276 -3.14 16.48 7.84
N ALA A 277 -3.51 15.36 7.23
CA ALA A 277 -3.15 14.02 7.69
C ALA A 277 -1.62 13.83 7.73
N VAL A 278 -0.91 14.22 6.67
CA VAL A 278 0.56 14.17 6.61
C VAL A 278 1.19 15.04 7.71
N SER A 279 0.64 16.23 7.97
CA SER A 279 1.14 17.12 9.04
C SER A 279 1.03 16.47 10.42
N HIS A 280 0.12 15.52 10.62
CA HIS A 280 -0.09 14.76 11.85
C HIS A 280 0.65 13.41 11.91
N GLY A 281 1.57 13.14 10.98
CA GLY A 281 2.46 11.98 11.07
C GLY A 281 2.01 10.76 10.27
N VAL A 282 1.11 10.94 9.29
CA VAL A 282 0.88 9.92 8.26
C VAL A 282 2.14 9.78 7.40
N VAL A 283 2.66 8.56 7.27
CA VAL A 283 3.86 8.22 6.50
C VAL A 283 3.57 7.37 5.26
N LYS A 284 2.39 6.78 5.19
CA LYS A 284 1.91 5.94 4.09
C LYS A 284 0.46 6.30 3.78
N MET A 285 0.11 6.32 2.50
CA MET A 285 -1.27 6.48 2.04
C MET A 285 -1.59 5.46 0.96
N ASN A 286 -2.66 4.68 1.16
CA ASN A 286 -3.13 3.69 0.18
C ASN A 286 -3.86 4.36 -0.97
N ILE A 287 -3.50 3.96 -2.21
CA ILE A 287 -4.14 4.42 -3.44
C ILE A 287 -4.33 3.21 -4.36
N ASP A 288 -5.55 2.77 -4.55
CA ASP A 288 -5.90 1.63 -5.40
C ASP A 288 -6.89 2.01 -6.51
N THR A 289 -8.13 2.37 -6.17
CA THR A 289 -9.23 2.61 -7.10
C THR A 289 -8.85 3.57 -8.24
N ASP A 290 -8.23 4.69 -7.93
CA ASP A 290 -7.83 5.70 -8.92
C ASP A 290 -6.77 5.18 -9.90
N THR A 291 -5.82 4.38 -9.41
CA THR A 291 -4.74 3.83 -10.24
C THR A 291 -5.23 2.69 -11.12
N GLN A 292 -6.17 1.86 -10.63
CA GLN A 292 -6.87 0.87 -11.43
C GLN A 292 -7.66 1.53 -12.56
N TYR A 293 -8.42 2.59 -12.24
CA TYR A 293 -9.17 3.32 -13.25
C TYR A 293 -8.25 3.99 -14.29
N ALA A 294 -7.15 4.60 -13.85
CA ALA A 294 -6.18 5.21 -14.76
C ALA A 294 -5.54 4.18 -15.71
N TYR A 295 -5.26 2.97 -15.20
CA TYR A 295 -4.76 1.87 -16.03
C TYR A 295 -5.78 1.49 -17.12
N TRP A 296 -7.04 1.30 -16.73
CA TRP A 296 -8.13 1.04 -17.66
C TRP A 296 -8.35 2.19 -18.66
N GLU A 297 -8.31 3.43 -18.21
CA GLU A 297 -8.51 4.61 -19.05
C GLU A 297 -7.49 4.68 -20.21
N GLY A 298 -6.24 4.27 -19.95
CA GLY A 298 -5.21 4.15 -20.98
C GLY A 298 -5.60 3.17 -22.08
N VAL A 299 -6.10 2.00 -21.71
CA VAL A 299 -6.62 0.99 -22.65
C VAL A 299 -7.82 1.55 -23.44
N LEU A 300 -8.76 2.18 -22.75
CA LEU A 300 -9.97 2.74 -23.36
C LEU A 300 -9.63 3.84 -24.38
N LYS A 301 -8.71 4.73 -24.06
CA LYS A 301 -8.23 5.78 -24.98
C LYS A 301 -7.54 5.17 -26.21
N PHE A 302 -6.71 4.15 -25.99
CA PHE A 302 -6.08 3.43 -27.08
C PHE A 302 -7.10 2.74 -27.99
N TYR A 303 -8.07 2.04 -27.40
CA TYR A 303 -9.15 1.38 -28.16
C TYR A 303 -9.93 2.39 -29.01
N LYS A 304 -10.45 3.45 -28.40
CA LYS A 304 -11.23 4.48 -29.12
C LYS A 304 -10.45 5.10 -30.30
N LYS A 305 -9.16 5.32 -30.11
CA LYS A 305 -8.29 5.88 -31.16
C LYS A 305 -8.06 4.92 -32.34
N ASN A 306 -8.07 3.61 -32.06
CA ASN A 306 -7.66 2.57 -33.00
C ASN A 306 -8.78 1.58 -33.31
N GLU A 307 -10.05 1.88 -32.96
CA GLU A 307 -11.19 0.99 -33.03
C GLU A 307 -11.32 0.33 -34.39
N GLY A 308 -11.28 1.11 -35.49
CA GLY A 308 -11.39 0.59 -36.85
C GLY A 308 -10.29 -0.39 -37.26
N ARG A 309 -9.15 -0.38 -36.55
CA ARG A 309 -8.02 -1.31 -36.79
C ARG A 309 -8.02 -2.51 -35.84
N LEU A 310 -8.87 -2.50 -34.84
CA LEU A 310 -8.93 -3.55 -33.80
C LEU A 310 -10.10 -4.52 -34.00
N GLN A 311 -10.79 -4.44 -35.15
CA GLN A 311 -11.93 -5.31 -35.48
C GLN A 311 -11.54 -6.65 -36.13
N GLY A 312 -10.25 -6.82 -36.48
CA GLY A 312 -9.77 -8.05 -37.12
C GLY A 312 -8.25 -8.17 -37.14
N LEU A 313 -7.77 -9.30 -37.60
CA LEU A 313 -6.34 -9.56 -37.80
C LEU A 313 -5.71 -8.73 -38.90
N LEU A 314 -6.54 -8.37 -39.90
CA LEU A 314 -6.18 -7.58 -41.07
C LEU A 314 -6.97 -6.27 -41.06
N ASP A 315 -6.44 -5.23 -41.71
CA ASP A 315 -7.16 -3.97 -41.95
C ASP A 315 -8.05 -4.09 -43.21
N ALA A 316 -8.72 -2.99 -43.57
CA ALA A 316 -9.58 -2.91 -44.76
C ALA A 316 -8.82 -3.13 -46.08
N GLU A 317 -7.48 -3.03 -46.07
CA GLU A 317 -6.60 -3.27 -47.21
C GLU A 317 -5.93 -4.65 -47.14
N GLU A 318 -6.44 -5.57 -46.30
CA GLU A 318 -5.91 -6.90 -46.06
C GLU A 318 -4.47 -6.93 -45.52
N LYS A 319 -4.00 -5.82 -44.88
CA LYS A 319 -2.69 -5.73 -44.24
C LYS A 319 -2.74 -6.15 -42.80
N PRO A 320 -1.68 -6.83 -42.26
CA PRO A 320 -1.65 -7.25 -40.88
C PRO A 320 -1.72 -6.09 -39.86
N ASN A 321 -2.65 -6.19 -38.91
CA ASN A 321 -2.87 -5.21 -37.83
C ASN A 321 -2.09 -5.50 -36.54
N LYS A 322 -1.18 -6.49 -36.53
CA LYS A 322 -0.49 -6.97 -35.32
C LYS A 322 0.04 -5.85 -34.41
N LYS A 323 0.56 -4.78 -35.00
CA LYS A 323 1.10 -3.62 -34.24
C LYS A 323 0.04 -2.85 -33.41
N PHE A 324 -1.26 -3.14 -33.60
CA PHE A 324 -2.34 -2.52 -32.82
C PHE A 324 -2.86 -3.46 -31.72
N TYR A 325 -2.94 -4.78 -31.96
CA TYR A 325 -3.44 -5.72 -30.97
C TYR A 325 -2.33 -6.46 -30.18
N ASP A 326 -1.05 -6.19 -30.46
CA ASP A 326 0.05 -6.72 -29.64
C ASP A 326 -0.09 -6.20 -28.20
N PRO A 327 -0.15 -7.09 -27.17
CA PRO A 327 -0.30 -6.66 -25.78
C PRO A 327 0.74 -5.63 -25.33
N ARG A 328 1.96 -5.71 -25.84
CA ARG A 328 3.03 -4.75 -25.52
C ARG A 328 2.71 -3.33 -25.95
N VAL A 329 1.82 -3.15 -26.91
CA VAL A 329 1.43 -1.83 -27.41
C VAL A 329 0.30 -1.24 -26.57
N TRP A 330 -0.82 -1.93 -26.41
CA TRP A 330 -1.97 -1.38 -25.69
C TRP A 330 -1.78 -1.40 -24.16
N LEU A 331 -1.05 -2.41 -23.60
CA LEU A 331 -0.66 -2.38 -22.19
C LEU A 331 0.26 -1.21 -21.90
N ARG A 332 1.16 -0.84 -22.82
CA ARG A 332 2.02 0.33 -22.63
C ARG A 332 1.24 1.63 -22.48
N GLU A 333 0.14 1.80 -23.18
CA GLU A 333 -0.75 2.97 -23.01
C GLU A 333 -1.43 2.95 -21.62
N ALA A 334 -1.78 1.78 -21.11
CA ALA A 334 -2.26 1.61 -19.73
C ALA A 334 -1.19 2.02 -18.70
N GLU A 335 0.04 1.53 -18.86
CA GLU A 335 1.18 1.89 -18.02
C GLU A 335 1.43 3.41 -18.00
N VAL A 336 1.44 4.05 -19.17
CA VAL A 336 1.64 5.50 -19.28
C VAL A 336 0.53 6.29 -18.60
N SER A 337 -0.71 5.83 -18.70
CA SER A 337 -1.85 6.47 -18.04
C SER A 337 -1.77 6.31 -16.51
N MET A 338 -1.51 5.09 -16.01
CA MET A 338 -1.32 4.83 -14.58
C MET A 338 -0.14 5.62 -14.00
N ARG A 339 1.00 5.65 -14.72
CA ARG A 339 2.18 6.42 -14.31
C ARG A 339 1.84 7.88 -14.01
N LYS A 340 1.07 8.54 -14.88
CA LYS A 340 0.64 9.93 -14.69
C LYS A 340 -0.18 10.11 -13.42
N ARG A 341 -1.11 9.19 -13.14
CA ARG A 341 -1.92 9.26 -11.91
C ARG A 341 -1.07 9.05 -10.66
N VAL A 342 -0.07 8.15 -10.73
CA VAL A 342 0.88 7.93 -9.62
C VAL A 342 1.78 9.15 -9.43
N GLU A 343 2.23 9.83 -10.49
CA GLU A 343 2.97 11.10 -10.41
C GLU A 343 2.15 12.21 -9.70
N GLU A 344 0.84 12.27 -9.92
CA GLU A 344 -0.05 13.16 -9.18
C GLU A 344 -0.06 12.83 -7.68
N ALA A 345 -0.14 11.55 -7.32
CA ALA A 345 -0.10 11.11 -5.93
C ALA A 345 1.22 11.50 -5.22
N PHE A 346 2.36 11.39 -5.88
CA PHE A 346 3.63 11.88 -5.33
C PHE A 346 3.60 13.38 -5.02
N ASN A 347 2.97 14.16 -5.89
CA ASN A 347 2.83 15.61 -5.66
C ASN A 347 1.88 15.91 -4.49
N ASP A 348 0.73 15.24 -4.43
CA ASP A 348 -0.27 15.46 -3.38
C ASP A 348 0.25 15.06 -1.99
N LEU A 349 1.12 14.04 -1.93
CA LEU A 349 1.77 13.55 -0.71
C LEU A 349 3.11 14.24 -0.37
N ASN A 350 3.51 15.25 -1.15
CA ASN A 350 4.76 15.99 -0.97
C ASN A 350 6.02 15.12 -1.05
N THR A 351 5.98 13.98 -1.79
CA THR A 351 7.15 13.08 -1.94
C THR A 351 7.99 13.36 -3.16
N THR A 352 7.54 14.21 -4.08
CA THR A 352 8.31 14.57 -5.28
C THR A 352 9.64 15.23 -4.93
N LYS A 353 10.74 14.74 -5.54
CA LYS A 353 12.11 15.22 -5.35
C LYS A 353 12.69 15.02 -3.94
N GLN A 354 12.28 13.96 -3.26
CA GLN A 354 12.82 13.59 -1.95
C GLN A 354 14.07 12.69 -2.01
N LEU A 355 14.45 12.16 -3.21
CA LEU A 355 15.65 11.31 -3.37
C LEU A 355 16.93 12.10 -3.30
#